data_a26d41099bed19ae3a162dfb2bc2b5c7
#
_entry.id   a26d41099bed19ae3a162dfb2bc2b5c7
#
_cell.length_a   1.000
_cell.length_b   1.000
_cell.length_c   1.000
_cell.angle_alpha   90.00
_cell.angle_beta   90.00
_cell.angle_gamma   90.00
#
_symmetry.space_group_name_H-M   'P 1'
#
loop_
_entity.id
_entity.type
_entity.pdbx_description
1 polymer ?
#
loop_
_entity_poly.entity_id
_entity_poly.type
_entity_poly.pdbx_seq_one_letter_code
_entity_poly.pdbx_strand_id
1 'polypeptide(L)' 'MEGIEAELAETESHIAEYDAKFASATEYNEADYVAYNDLKAKYDRLMHEWEKASYELEITENQ' A
#
# COMPACT_ATOMS: atom_id res chain seq x y z
N MET A 1 -1.31 -9.70 14.95
CA MET A 1 -1.33 -9.38 13.79
C MET A 1 -0.89 -8.06 13.28
N GLU A 2 0.37 -7.83 13.54
CA GLU A 2 1.02 -6.60 13.16
C GLU A 2 1.51 -6.61 11.72
N GLY A 3 1.52 -7.81 11.11
CA GLY A 3 2.11 -7.96 9.79
C GLY A 3 1.49 -7.10 8.70
N ILE A 4 0.16 -7.10 8.59
CA ILE A 4 -0.50 -6.35 7.52
C ILE A 4 -0.36 -4.86 7.73
N GLU A 5 -0.52 -4.39 8.95
CA GLU A 5 -0.39 -2.96 9.25
C GLU A 5 1.03 -2.47 9.01
N ALA A 6 2.02 -3.27 9.39
CA ALA A 6 3.41 -2.91 9.16
C ALA A 6 3.72 -2.86 7.67
N GLU A 7 3.20 -3.81 6.90
CA GLU A 7 3.39 -3.83 5.46
C GLU A 7 2.69 -2.66 4.79
N LEU A 8 1.50 -2.30 5.26
CA LEU A 8 0.79 -1.14 4.74
C LEU A 8 1.59 0.14 4.96
N ALA A 9 2.09 0.32 6.16
CA ALA A 9 2.87 1.50 6.49
C ALA A 9 4.15 1.58 5.66
N GLU A 10 4.82 0.45 5.49
CA GLU A 10 6.04 0.39 4.69
C GLU A 10 5.75 0.69 3.22
N THR A 11 4.71 0.07 2.69
CA THR A 11 4.33 0.28 1.29
C THR A 11 3.91 1.72 1.06
N GLU A 12 3.15 2.28 1.98
CA GLU A 12 2.73 3.68 1.91
C GLU A 12 3.93 4.61 1.91
N SER A 13 4.93 4.31 2.73
CA SER A 13 6.15 5.08 2.79
C SER A 13 6.89 5.06 1.46
N HIS A 14 6.97 3.89 0.83
CA HIS A 14 7.61 3.75 -0.48
C HIS A 14 6.85 4.51 -1.55
N ILE A 15 5.53 4.47 -1.51
CA ILE A 15 4.70 5.21 -2.46
C ILE A 15 4.96 6.71 -2.30
N ALA A 16 5.02 7.18 -1.07
CA ALA A 16 5.28 8.59 -0.81
C ALA A 16 6.65 9.02 -1.33
N GLU A 17 7.65 8.14 -1.20
CA GLU A 17 8.98 8.43 -1.73
C GLU A 17 8.95 8.56 -3.25
N TYR A 18 8.24 7.68 -3.93
CA TYR A 18 8.11 7.76 -5.38
C TYR A 18 7.32 8.99 -5.81
N ASP A 19 6.26 9.33 -5.08
CA ASP A 19 5.50 10.54 -5.36
C ASP A 19 6.39 11.78 -5.27
N ALA A 20 7.21 11.86 -4.24
CA ALA A 20 8.12 12.99 -4.08
C ALA A 20 9.16 13.01 -5.20
N LYS A 21 9.65 11.84 -5.59
CA LYS A 21 10.61 11.72 -6.67
C LYS A 21 10.02 12.19 -7.97
N PHE A 22 8.79 11.77 -8.28
CA PHE A 22 8.12 12.18 -9.51
C PHE A 22 7.82 13.68 -9.52
N ALA A 23 7.49 14.24 -8.37
CA ALA A 23 7.19 15.66 -8.28
C ALA A 23 8.41 16.52 -8.56
N SER A 24 9.60 16.05 -8.18
CA SER A 24 10.83 16.80 -8.38
C SER A 24 11.62 16.37 -9.62
N ALA A 25 11.26 15.23 -10.21
CA ALA A 25 11.98 14.73 -11.39
C ALA A 25 11.59 15.49 -12.63
N THR A 26 12.59 15.78 -13.45
CA THR A 26 12.35 16.42 -14.75
C THR A 26 12.36 15.41 -15.88
N GLU A 27 12.82 14.19 -15.59
CA GLU A 27 12.90 13.13 -16.59
C GLU A 27 11.96 11.99 -16.24
N TYR A 28 11.34 11.44 -17.28
CA TYR A 28 10.48 10.27 -17.16
C TYR A 28 11.33 9.02 -17.09
N ASN A 29 11.08 8.17 -16.10
CA ASN A 29 11.75 6.89 -15.97
C ASN A 29 10.69 5.80 -15.92
N GLU A 30 10.64 4.99 -16.97
CA GLU A 30 9.64 3.92 -17.08
C GLU A 30 9.77 2.89 -15.95
N ALA A 31 11.00 2.57 -15.57
CA ALA A 31 11.22 1.61 -14.49
C ALA A 31 10.64 2.09 -13.17
N ASP A 32 10.76 3.38 -12.91
CA ASP A 32 10.20 3.97 -11.70
C ASP A 32 8.68 3.92 -11.72
N TYR A 33 8.07 4.17 -12.88
CA TYR A 33 6.62 4.08 -13.00
C TYR A 33 6.11 2.68 -12.81
N VAL A 34 6.81 1.69 -13.33
CA VAL A 34 6.43 0.28 -13.14
C VAL A 34 6.49 -0.07 -11.67
N ALA A 35 7.56 0.32 -10.98
CA ALA A 35 7.71 0.07 -9.56
C ALA A 35 6.61 0.77 -8.75
N TYR A 36 6.29 2.00 -9.12
CA TYR A 36 5.25 2.76 -8.44
C TYR A 36 3.88 2.09 -8.60
N ASN A 37 3.56 1.66 -9.81
CA ASN A 37 2.29 0.96 -10.06
C ASN A 37 2.22 -0.35 -9.29
N ASP A 38 3.33 -1.09 -9.21
CA ASP A 38 3.38 -2.33 -8.44
C ASP A 38 3.15 -2.06 -6.96
N LEU A 39 3.73 -0.99 -6.43
CA LEU A 39 3.52 -0.62 -5.04
C LEU A 39 2.08 -0.25 -4.77
N LYS A 40 1.47 0.48 -5.68
CA LYS A 40 0.06 0.85 -5.53
C LYS A 40 -0.85 -0.37 -5.57
N ALA A 41 -0.55 -1.30 -6.46
CA ALA A 41 -1.32 -2.54 -6.54
C ALA A 41 -1.17 -3.37 -5.27
N LYS A 42 0.04 -3.43 -4.74
CA LYS A 42 0.30 -4.13 -3.49
C LYS A 42 -0.44 -3.48 -2.33
N TYR A 43 -0.40 -2.16 -2.26
CA TYR A 43 -1.10 -1.42 -1.21
C TYR A 43 -2.60 -1.69 -1.27
N ASP A 44 -3.16 -1.67 -2.45
CA ASP A 44 -4.58 -1.92 -2.65
C ASP A 44 -4.97 -3.32 -2.18
N ARG A 45 -4.15 -4.31 -2.52
CA ARG A 45 -4.39 -5.69 -2.09
C ARG A 45 -4.31 -5.80 -0.56
N LEU A 46 -3.31 -5.18 0.05
CA LEU A 46 -3.15 -5.21 1.49
C LEU A 46 -4.32 -4.53 2.19
N MET A 47 -4.80 -3.44 1.64
CA MET A 47 -5.98 -2.76 2.17
C MET A 47 -7.21 -3.65 2.11
N HIS A 48 -7.39 -4.37 1.02
CA HIS A 48 -8.50 -5.30 0.88
C HIS A 48 -8.43 -6.41 1.92
N GLU A 49 -7.24 -6.95 2.12
CA GLU A 49 -7.04 -8.01 3.10
C GLU A 49 -7.28 -7.49 4.51
N TRP A 50 -6.82 -6.29 4.78
CA TRP A 50 -7.02 -5.68 6.09
C TRP A 50 -8.50 -5.42 6.37
N GLU A 51 -9.20 -4.88 5.40
CA GLU A 51 -10.64 -4.64 5.53
C GLU A 51 -11.41 -5.92 5.75
N LYS A 52 -11.07 -6.95 5.01
CA LYS A 52 -11.72 -8.25 5.14
C LYS A 52 -11.49 -8.84 6.52
N ALA A 53 -10.26 -8.79 7.00
CA ALA A 53 -9.92 -9.31 8.32
C ALA A 53 -10.62 -8.53 9.42
N SER A 54 -10.67 -7.21 9.29
CA SER A 54 -11.37 -6.36 10.26
C SER A 54 -12.87 -6.65 10.27
N TYR A 55 -13.43 -6.82 9.08
CA TYR A 55 -14.85 -7.10 8.96
C TYR A 55 -15.21 -8.43 9.61
N GLU A 56 -14.41 -9.46 9.36
CA GLU A 56 -14.64 -10.78 9.96
C GLU A 56 -14.51 -10.73 11.47
N LEU A 57 -13.53 -10.00 11.95
CA LEU A 57 -13.32 -9.85 13.38
C LEU A 57 -14.50 -9.16 14.05
N GLU A 58 -15.00 -8.12 13.40
CA GLU A 58 -16.13 -7.36 13.90
C GLU A 58 -17.39 -8.22 13.98
N ILE A 59 -17.63 -9.02 12.97
CA ILE A 59 -18.78 -9.92 12.96
C ILE A 59 -18.66 -10.93 14.09
N THR A 60 -17.48 -11.48 14.29
CA THR A 60 -17.25 -12.47 15.34
C THR A 60 -17.47 -11.87 16.72
N GLU A 61 -17.06 -10.65 16.93
CA GLU A 61 -17.24 -9.99 18.22
C GLU A 61 -18.70 -9.68 18.52
N ASN A 62 -19.46 -9.40 17.51
CA ASN A 62 -20.88 -9.06 17.68
C ASN A 62 -21.75 -10.27 17.93
N GLN A 63 -21.24 -11.45 17.73
CA GLN A 63 -21.96 -12.67 18.03
C GLN A 63 -21.73 -13.12 19.46
#